data_60694f3896d7308a1746df0281532eba
#
_entry.id   60694f3896d7308a1746df0281532eba
#
_cell.length_a   1.000
_cell.length_b   1.000
_cell.length_c   1.000
_cell.angle_alpha   90.00
_cell.angle_beta   90.00
_cell.angle_gamma   90.00
#
_symmetry.space_group_name_H-M   'P 1'
#
loop_
_entity.id
_entity.type
_entity.pdbx_description
1 polymer ?
#
loop_
_entity_poly.entity_id
_entity_poly.type
_entity_poly.pdbx_seq_one_letter_code
_entity_poly.pdbx_strand_id
1 'polypeptide(L)'
;LRTRFVQFRMIKEMVRLLGDSGGKGDAKEKHISSFQAFAISIASRVGTGNLAGVATAIAVGGPGAVFWMWVIALFGAASAFVESTLAQLYKVRGKDSFIGGPAYYMRKGLKQPWMGTVFAVLITITFGFAFNSVQSNTLCAAFEHAFGFDHAIVGGVITIATLLIIFGGVQRIAKVSSIIVPIMALGYIALALIIVAINITELPAVIKLIVSHAFGWQQALGGGVGIALMQGIKRGLFSNEAGMGSAPNVAATAHVTHPVKQGLIQTLGVFTDTLIICTCTAFIILFSGAPLDGSTNGVQLTQQALTNEIGSAGSIFVAIALFFFAFSRRNFFDLREVHFKEIPAIRKLSETSPERFLTLGRFLEFFQQSIACCQKIGLVH
;
A
#
# COMPACT_ATOMS: atom_id res chain seq x y z
N LEU A 1 9.01 -7.65 -21.85
CA LEU A 1 9.29 -8.39 -23.10
C LEU A 1 9.66 -9.86 -22.83
N ARG A 2 10.63 -10.18 -21.95
CA ARG A 2 11.03 -11.58 -21.64
C ARG A 2 9.90 -12.44 -21.11
N THR A 3 8.97 -11.89 -20.33
CA THR A 3 7.80 -12.59 -19.79
C THR A 3 6.62 -12.63 -20.79
N ARG A 4 6.79 -12.13 -22.03
CA ARG A 4 5.76 -12.06 -23.07
C ARG A 4 4.46 -11.42 -22.55
N PHE A 5 4.57 -10.27 -21.88
CA PHE A 5 3.44 -9.52 -21.33
C PHE A 5 2.52 -10.38 -20.44
N VAL A 6 3.12 -11.14 -19.54
CA VAL A 6 2.42 -12.05 -18.61
C VAL A 6 1.28 -11.36 -17.87
N GLN A 7 1.45 -10.09 -17.52
CA GLN A 7 0.47 -9.27 -16.80
C GLN A 7 -0.87 -9.13 -17.55
N PHE A 8 -0.89 -9.21 -18.87
CA PHE A 8 -2.10 -9.14 -19.66
C PHE A 8 -2.61 -10.53 -20.04
N ARG A 9 -1.70 -11.39 -20.49
CA ARG A 9 -2.04 -12.73 -21.00
C ARG A 9 -2.63 -13.65 -19.94
N MET A 10 -2.24 -13.50 -18.68
CA MET A 10 -2.58 -14.41 -17.60
C MET A 10 -3.64 -13.87 -16.63
N ILE A 11 -4.40 -12.84 -17.00
CA ILE A 11 -5.42 -12.23 -16.12
C ILE A 11 -6.44 -13.25 -15.63
N LYS A 12 -6.95 -14.13 -16.50
CA LYS A 12 -7.90 -15.18 -16.11
C LYS A 12 -7.29 -16.13 -15.07
N GLU A 13 -6.03 -16.49 -15.27
CA GLU A 13 -5.30 -17.36 -14.34
C GLU A 13 -5.03 -16.65 -13.01
N MET A 14 -4.72 -15.36 -12.99
CA MET A 14 -4.55 -14.57 -11.77
C MET A 14 -5.80 -14.63 -10.90
N VAL A 15 -6.97 -14.44 -11.48
CA VAL A 15 -8.26 -14.53 -10.77
C VAL A 15 -8.53 -15.95 -10.31
N ARG A 16 -8.29 -16.97 -11.16
CA ARG A 16 -8.47 -18.37 -10.79
C ARG A 16 -7.63 -18.79 -9.59
N LEU A 17 -6.39 -18.27 -9.51
CA LEU A 17 -5.45 -18.60 -8.44
C LEU A 17 -5.85 -18.02 -7.07
N LEU A 18 -6.76 -17.05 -6.99
CA LEU A 18 -7.31 -16.58 -5.71
C LEU A 18 -8.09 -17.72 -5.00
N GLY A 19 -8.74 -18.58 -5.75
CA GLY A 19 -9.46 -19.75 -5.20
C GLY A 19 -8.56 -20.98 -4.98
N ASP A 20 -7.29 -20.94 -5.37
CA ASP A 20 -6.38 -22.07 -5.21
C ASP A 20 -5.86 -22.15 -3.76
N SER A 21 -6.46 -23.05 -3.01
CA SER A 21 -6.01 -23.39 -1.66
C SER A 21 -4.76 -24.27 -1.74
N GLY A 22 -3.59 -23.70 -2.04
CA GLY A 22 -2.30 -24.40 -2.20
C GLY A 22 -2.29 -25.80 -1.63
N GLY A 23 -1.88 -26.81 -2.43
CA GLY A 23 -2.07 -28.24 -2.23
C GLY A 23 -2.15 -28.73 -0.78
N LYS A 24 -2.80 -29.85 -0.54
CA LYS A 24 -2.95 -30.50 0.76
C LYS A 24 -1.56 -30.68 1.41
N GLY A 25 -1.08 -29.64 2.08
CA GLY A 25 0.03 -29.73 3.01
C GLY A 25 -0.44 -30.49 4.25
N ASP A 26 0.47 -31.08 5.00
CA ASP A 26 0.19 -31.80 6.24
C ASP A 26 -0.80 -31.02 7.11
N ALA A 27 -1.89 -31.64 7.49
CA ALA A 27 -3.01 -31.05 8.24
C ALA A 27 -2.60 -30.45 9.61
N LYS A 28 -1.35 -30.60 10.01
CA LYS A 28 -0.78 -30.08 11.27
C LYS A 28 -0.09 -28.72 11.14
N GLU A 29 0.19 -28.22 9.93
CA GLU A 29 0.86 -26.92 9.76
C GLU A 29 -0.15 -25.86 9.30
N LYS A 30 -0.24 -24.74 10.04
CA LYS A 30 -1.04 -23.57 9.66
C LYS A 30 -0.33 -22.84 8.52
N HIS A 31 -0.71 -23.15 7.27
CA HIS A 31 -0.16 -22.49 6.09
C HIS A 31 -0.99 -21.26 5.69
N ILE A 32 -0.30 -20.20 5.26
CA ILE A 32 -0.94 -19.04 4.65
C ILE A 32 -1.37 -19.43 3.23
N SER A 33 -2.66 -19.33 2.93
CA SER A 33 -3.21 -19.59 1.60
C SER A 33 -2.87 -18.49 0.59
N SER A 34 -3.03 -18.81 -0.70
CA SER A 34 -2.86 -17.82 -1.77
C SER A 34 -3.76 -16.60 -1.61
N PHE A 35 -5.03 -16.82 -1.23
CA PHE A 35 -5.98 -15.74 -0.96
C PHE A 35 -5.57 -14.90 0.26
N GLN A 36 -5.13 -15.55 1.34
CA GLN A 36 -4.64 -14.83 2.51
C GLN A 36 -3.42 -13.97 2.17
N ALA A 37 -2.46 -14.49 1.41
CA ALA A 37 -1.31 -13.71 0.98
C ALA A 37 -1.71 -12.54 0.05
N PHE A 38 -2.71 -12.73 -0.82
CA PHE A 38 -3.29 -11.65 -1.62
C PHE A 38 -3.94 -10.60 -0.74
N ALA A 39 -4.83 -11.01 0.19
CA ALA A 39 -5.53 -10.09 1.10
C ALA A 39 -4.55 -9.29 1.96
N ILE A 40 -3.52 -9.94 2.50
CA ILE A 40 -2.45 -9.28 3.25
C ILE A 40 -1.70 -8.28 2.36
N SER A 41 -1.40 -8.66 1.12
CA SER A 41 -0.71 -7.79 0.17
C SER A 41 -1.57 -6.59 -0.26
N ILE A 42 -2.88 -6.77 -0.45
CA ILE A 42 -3.82 -5.66 -0.68
C ILE A 42 -3.88 -4.77 0.58
N ALA A 43 -3.94 -5.37 1.76
CA ALA A 43 -3.93 -4.64 3.02
C ALA A 43 -2.66 -3.77 3.21
N SER A 44 -1.52 -4.19 2.68
CA SER A 44 -0.29 -3.39 2.71
C SER A 44 -0.28 -2.24 1.71
N ARG A 45 -0.94 -2.38 0.56
CA ARG A 45 -0.98 -1.38 -0.52
C ARG A 45 -2.09 -0.37 -0.35
N VAL A 46 -3.32 -0.85 -0.06
CA VAL A 46 -4.47 0.03 0.08
C VAL A 46 -4.34 0.86 1.36
N GLY A 47 -4.32 2.17 1.18
CA GLY A 47 -4.12 3.10 2.28
C GLY A 47 -4.14 4.56 1.84
N THR A 48 -3.30 5.36 2.46
CA THR A 48 -3.18 6.80 2.16
C THR A 48 -2.77 7.06 0.70
N GLY A 49 -2.05 6.14 0.06
CA GLY A 49 -1.67 6.25 -1.35
C GLY A 49 -2.86 6.33 -2.29
N ASN A 50 -3.88 5.51 -2.05
CA ASN A 50 -5.07 5.44 -2.90
C ASN A 50 -6.00 6.63 -2.72
N LEU A 51 -6.10 7.18 -1.52
CA LEU A 51 -6.99 8.31 -1.25
C LEU A 51 -6.23 9.64 -1.34
N ALA A 52 -5.30 9.89 -0.42
CA ALA A 52 -4.55 11.14 -0.40
C ALA A 52 -3.52 11.26 -1.53
N GLY A 53 -2.88 10.15 -1.93
CA GLY A 53 -1.89 10.14 -3.01
C GLY A 53 -2.49 10.46 -4.37
N VAL A 54 -3.65 9.89 -4.70
CA VAL A 54 -4.39 10.20 -5.94
C VAL A 54 -4.85 11.65 -5.95
N ALA A 55 -5.43 12.11 -4.84
CA ALA A 55 -5.84 13.51 -4.69
C ALA A 55 -4.67 14.49 -4.88
N THR A 56 -3.51 14.18 -4.28
CA THR A 56 -2.30 14.99 -4.51
C THR A 56 -1.81 14.93 -5.96
N ALA A 57 -1.91 13.76 -6.62
CA ALA A 57 -1.55 13.63 -8.04
C ALA A 57 -2.41 14.56 -8.90
N ILE A 58 -3.72 14.60 -8.64
CA ILE A 58 -4.66 15.43 -9.38
C ILE A 58 -4.48 16.92 -9.04
N ALA A 59 -4.35 17.27 -7.75
CA ALA A 59 -4.18 18.66 -7.31
C ALA A 59 -2.90 19.31 -7.87
N VAL A 60 -1.79 18.57 -7.91
CA VAL A 60 -0.48 19.10 -8.34
C VAL A 60 -0.20 18.83 -9.81
N GLY A 61 -0.55 17.65 -10.30
CA GLY A 61 -0.26 17.20 -11.67
C GLY A 61 -1.43 17.37 -12.65
N GLY A 62 -2.59 17.79 -12.14
CA GLY A 62 -3.82 17.84 -12.92
C GLY A 62 -4.42 16.47 -13.21
N PRO A 63 -5.60 16.41 -13.86
CA PRO A 63 -6.28 15.17 -14.22
C PRO A 63 -5.43 14.19 -15.03
N GLY A 64 -4.49 14.69 -15.84
CA GLY A 64 -3.58 13.87 -16.65
C GLY A 64 -2.65 12.98 -15.84
N ALA A 65 -2.39 13.29 -14.57
CA ALA A 65 -1.60 12.44 -13.71
C ALA A 65 -2.20 11.04 -13.52
N VAL A 66 -3.54 10.92 -13.58
CA VAL A 66 -4.25 9.64 -13.48
C VAL A 66 -3.88 8.70 -14.62
N PHE A 67 -3.79 9.22 -15.85
CA PHE A 67 -3.34 8.43 -17.00
C PHE A 67 -1.94 7.83 -16.77
N TRP A 68 -1.01 8.64 -16.27
CA TRP A 68 0.35 8.18 -15.99
C TRP A 68 0.42 7.22 -14.80
N MET A 69 -0.51 7.31 -13.83
CA MET A 69 -0.68 6.29 -12.81
C MET A 69 -1.09 4.94 -13.42
N TRP A 70 -1.99 4.93 -14.40
CA TRP A 70 -2.38 3.69 -15.11
C TRP A 70 -1.18 3.09 -15.86
N VAL A 71 -0.45 3.92 -16.60
CA VAL A 71 0.73 3.49 -17.36
C VAL A 71 1.79 2.88 -16.45
N ILE A 72 2.13 3.55 -15.35
CA ILE A 72 3.15 3.02 -14.42
C ILE A 72 2.68 1.76 -13.69
N ALA A 73 1.38 1.58 -13.45
CA ALA A 73 0.84 0.35 -12.89
C ALA A 73 1.04 -0.86 -13.82
N LEU A 74 0.94 -0.68 -15.14
CA LEU A 74 1.20 -1.74 -16.11
C LEU A 74 2.66 -2.19 -16.09
N PHE A 75 3.61 -1.25 -15.95
CA PHE A 75 5.03 -1.58 -15.77
C PHE A 75 5.30 -2.18 -14.39
N GLY A 76 4.72 -1.59 -13.34
CA GLY A 76 4.82 -2.06 -11.96
C GLY A 76 4.29 -3.49 -11.79
N ALA A 77 3.23 -3.86 -12.49
CA ALA A 77 2.68 -5.20 -12.50
C ALA A 77 3.70 -6.25 -12.99
N ALA A 78 4.49 -5.92 -14.00
CA ALA A 78 5.57 -6.78 -14.47
C ALA A 78 6.72 -6.91 -13.45
N SER A 79 7.07 -5.81 -12.76
CA SER A 79 8.04 -5.84 -11.65
C SER A 79 7.53 -6.70 -10.50
N ALA A 80 6.28 -6.52 -10.07
CA ALA A 80 5.67 -7.28 -8.99
C ALA A 80 5.64 -8.79 -9.30
N PHE A 81 5.41 -9.16 -10.56
CA PHE A 81 5.49 -10.55 -11.01
C PHE A 81 6.88 -11.15 -10.77
N VAL A 82 7.93 -10.46 -11.23
CA VAL A 82 9.31 -10.94 -11.16
C VAL A 82 9.78 -11.03 -9.71
N GLU A 83 9.64 -9.93 -8.94
CA GLU A 83 10.14 -9.85 -7.57
C GLU A 83 9.43 -10.86 -6.65
N SER A 84 8.13 -11.07 -6.81
CA SER A 84 7.36 -12.01 -5.99
C SER A 84 7.63 -13.47 -6.37
N THR A 85 7.88 -13.75 -7.65
CA THR A 85 8.33 -15.08 -8.09
C THR A 85 9.71 -15.41 -7.53
N LEU A 86 10.65 -14.46 -7.57
CA LEU A 86 11.97 -14.62 -6.98
C LEU A 86 11.92 -14.78 -5.46
N ALA A 87 11.06 -14.03 -4.79
CA ALA A 87 10.88 -14.15 -3.34
C ALA A 87 10.40 -15.56 -2.94
N GLN A 88 9.51 -16.15 -3.70
CA GLN A 88 9.06 -17.53 -3.50
C GLN A 88 10.15 -18.56 -3.82
N LEU A 89 10.96 -18.32 -4.85
CA LEU A 89 12.03 -19.24 -5.26
C LEU A 89 13.15 -19.32 -4.22
N TYR A 90 13.50 -18.18 -3.60
CA TYR A 90 14.62 -18.08 -2.65
C TYR A 90 14.18 -18.03 -1.19
N LYS A 91 12.90 -18.29 -0.88
CA LYS A 91 12.40 -18.29 0.50
C LYS A 91 13.08 -19.36 1.35
N VAL A 92 13.05 -19.15 2.66
CA VAL A 92 13.54 -20.09 3.67
C VAL A 92 12.45 -20.41 4.66
N ARG A 93 12.56 -21.54 5.34
CA ARG A 93 11.64 -21.91 6.43
C ARG A 93 12.02 -21.12 7.68
N GLY A 94 11.09 -20.31 8.19
CA GLY A 94 11.17 -19.65 9.48
C GLY A 94 10.62 -20.54 10.61
N LYS A 95 10.45 -19.99 11.81
CA LYS A 95 9.85 -20.70 12.95
C LYS A 95 8.36 -20.97 12.74
N ASP A 96 7.61 -19.94 12.33
CA ASP A 96 6.14 -19.99 12.22
C ASP A 96 5.63 -19.92 10.78
N SER A 97 6.45 -19.46 9.84
CA SER A 97 6.09 -19.28 8.43
C SER A 97 7.32 -19.29 7.52
N PHE A 98 7.10 -19.25 6.20
CA PHE A 98 8.19 -18.99 5.27
C PHE A 98 8.60 -17.52 5.32
N ILE A 99 9.90 -17.28 5.12
CA ILE A 99 10.52 -15.94 5.08
C ILE A 99 11.28 -15.81 3.75
N GLY A 100 11.19 -14.66 3.11
CA GLY A 100 11.86 -14.40 1.84
C GLY A 100 11.74 -12.93 1.46
N GLY A 101 12.07 -12.62 0.23
CA GLY A 101 12.01 -11.26 -0.31
C GLY A 101 13.33 -10.82 -0.91
N PRO A 102 13.49 -9.50 -1.22
CA PRO A 102 14.67 -9.00 -1.93
C PRO A 102 16.00 -9.32 -1.24
N ALA A 103 16.10 -9.17 0.06
CA ALA A 103 17.32 -9.50 0.80
C ALA A 103 17.78 -10.95 0.57
N TYR A 104 16.81 -11.88 0.48
CA TYR A 104 17.09 -13.30 0.30
C TYR A 104 17.53 -13.64 -1.12
N TYR A 105 16.87 -13.10 -2.15
CA TYR A 105 17.30 -13.40 -3.52
C TYR A 105 18.56 -12.62 -3.94
N MET A 106 18.83 -11.45 -3.35
CA MET A 106 20.12 -10.77 -3.51
C MET A 106 21.26 -11.60 -2.91
N ARG A 107 21.05 -12.14 -1.70
CA ARG A 107 22.04 -12.96 -1.02
C ARG A 107 22.26 -14.30 -1.67
N LYS A 108 21.18 -15.04 -2.00
CA LYS A 108 21.26 -16.40 -2.52
C LYS A 108 21.37 -16.46 -4.05
N GLY A 109 20.61 -15.63 -4.75
CA GLY A 109 20.55 -15.62 -6.22
C GLY A 109 21.70 -14.86 -6.84
N LEU A 110 21.97 -13.62 -6.38
CA LEU A 110 23.09 -12.81 -6.85
C LEU A 110 24.40 -13.11 -6.14
N LYS A 111 24.38 -13.89 -5.04
CA LYS A 111 25.54 -14.16 -4.18
C LYS A 111 26.22 -12.89 -3.66
N GLN A 112 25.43 -11.83 -3.44
CA GLN A 112 25.87 -10.51 -2.94
C GLN A 112 25.24 -10.22 -1.56
N PRO A 113 25.79 -10.75 -0.44
CA PRO A 113 25.20 -10.59 0.89
C PRO A 113 25.11 -9.14 1.36
N TRP A 114 26.07 -8.29 0.96
CA TRP A 114 26.07 -6.88 1.33
C TRP A 114 24.85 -6.13 0.76
N MET A 115 24.43 -6.43 -0.49
CA MET A 115 23.25 -5.83 -1.11
C MET A 115 21.98 -6.19 -0.32
N GLY A 116 21.85 -7.45 0.11
CA GLY A 116 20.75 -7.89 0.93
C GLY A 116 20.68 -7.16 2.28
N THR A 117 21.83 -6.93 2.91
CA THR A 117 21.92 -6.17 4.17
C THR A 117 21.56 -4.70 3.98
N VAL A 118 22.10 -4.04 2.95
CA VAL A 118 21.75 -2.64 2.62
C VAL A 118 20.26 -2.51 2.33
N PHE A 119 19.70 -3.42 1.53
CA PHE A 119 18.27 -3.44 1.28
C PHE A 119 17.46 -3.60 2.56
N ALA A 120 17.83 -4.52 3.46
CA ALA A 120 17.14 -4.73 4.73
C ALA A 120 17.14 -3.47 5.61
N VAL A 121 18.25 -2.74 5.68
CA VAL A 121 18.35 -1.47 6.39
C VAL A 121 17.46 -0.40 5.76
N LEU A 122 17.55 -0.23 4.45
CA LEU A 122 16.78 0.79 3.72
C LEU A 122 15.28 0.54 3.81
N ILE A 123 14.80 -0.69 3.63
CA ILE A 123 13.37 -1.00 3.72
C ILE A 123 12.85 -0.80 5.14
N THR A 124 13.65 -1.13 6.15
CA THR A 124 13.30 -0.88 7.56
C THR A 124 13.14 0.61 7.83
N ILE A 125 14.07 1.46 7.38
CA ILE A 125 13.96 2.90 7.54
C ILE A 125 12.76 3.45 6.77
N THR A 126 12.58 3.04 5.52
CA THR A 126 11.51 3.54 4.66
C THR A 126 10.13 3.17 5.19
N PHE A 127 9.87 1.90 5.44
CA PHE A 127 8.55 1.44 5.90
C PHE A 127 8.37 1.64 7.39
N GLY A 128 9.46 1.49 8.17
CA GLY A 128 9.44 1.72 9.61
C GLY A 128 9.20 3.17 9.99
N PHE A 129 9.78 4.14 9.31
CA PHE A 129 9.65 5.56 9.65
C PHE A 129 8.87 6.37 8.61
N ALA A 130 9.35 6.45 7.37
CA ALA A 130 8.80 7.38 6.40
C ALA A 130 7.34 7.07 6.05
N PHE A 131 7.03 5.84 5.68
CA PHE A 131 5.65 5.46 5.33
C PHE A 131 4.67 5.58 6.50
N ASN A 132 5.08 5.18 7.70
CA ASN A 132 4.22 5.29 8.87
C ASN A 132 3.98 6.75 9.29
N SER A 133 4.99 7.64 9.15
CA SER A 133 4.82 9.07 9.39
C SER A 133 3.81 9.69 8.43
N VAL A 134 3.91 9.39 7.14
CA VAL A 134 2.95 9.86 6.12
C VAL A 134 1.53 9.36 6.45
N GLN A 135 1.39 8.09 6.83
CA GLN A 135 0.08 7.54 7.16
C GLN A 135 -0.54 8.17 8.41
N SER A 136 0.25 8.32 9.48
CA SER A 136 -0.23 8.95 10.71
C SER A 136 -0.64 10.39 10.48
N ASN A 137 0.18 11.17 9.77
CA ASN A 137 -0.14 12.55 9.44
C ASN A 137 -1.42 12.66 8.59
N THR A 138 -1.58 11.82 7.56
CA THR A 138 -2.77 11.82 6.71
C THR A 138 -4.03 11.43 7.50
N LEU A 139 -3.90 10.47 8.41
CA LEU A 139 -5.01 10.04 9.25
C LEU A 139 -5.43 11.13 10.24
N CYS A 140 -4.47 11.76 10.91
CA CYS A 140 -4.75 12.91 11.79
C CYS A 140 -5.44 14.04 11.03
N ALA A 141 -4.96 14.40 9.83
CA ALA A 141 -5.57 15.42 8.99
C ALA A 141 -7.01 15.06 8.56
N ALA A 142 -7.28 13.78 8.29
CA ALA A 142 -8.63 13.31 7.95
C ALA A 142 -9.60 13.41 9.13
N PHE A 143 -9.15 13.07 10.34
CA PHE A 143 -9.97 13.16 11.54
C PHE A 143 -10.19 14.62 12.00
N GLU A 144 -9.18 15.46 11.86
CA GLU A 144 -9.33 16.91 12.11
C GLU A 144 -10.39 17.50 11.18
N HIS A 145 -10.32 17.20 9.88
CA HIS A 145 -11.28 17.71 8.90
C HIS A 145 -12.70 17.15 9.08
N ALA A 146 -12.84 15.87 9.45
CA ALA A 146 -14.15 15.23 9.60
C ALA A 146 -14.84 15.52 10.94
N PHE A 147 -14.08 15.62 12.04
CA PHE A 147 -14.60 15.66 13.40
C PHE A 147 -14.10 16.85 14.22
N GLY A 148 -13.15 17.63 13.72
CA GLY A 148 -12.54 18.75 14.46
C GLY A 148 -11.60 18.30 15.58
N PHE A 149 -11.16 17.03 15.61
CA PHE A 149 -10.27 16.52 16.64
C PHE A 149 -8.84 17.04 16.45
N ASP A 150 -8.20 17.42 17.56
CA ASP A 150 -6.80 17.82 17.55
C ASP A 150 -5.88 16.66 17.14
N HIS A 151 -4.86 16.98 16.35
CA HIS A 151 -3.88 16.02 15.83
C HIS A 151 -3.18 15.20 16.92
N ALA A 152 -2.86 15.84 18.08
CA ALA A 152 -2.17 15.16 19.17
C ALA A 152 -3.07 14.10 19.83
N ILE A 153 -4.37 14.41 19.98
CA ILE A 153 -5.35 13.47 20.53
C ILE A 153 -5.51 12.27 19.60
N VAL A 154 -5.72 12.52 18.31
CA VAL A 154 -5.86 11.44 17.30
C VAL A 154 -4.58 10.59 17.23
N GLY A 155 -3.41 11.24 17.19
CA GLY A 155 -2.11 10.55 17.19
C GLY A 155 -1.91 9.68 18.43
N GLY A 156 -2.28 10.19 19.61
CA GLY A 156 -2.22 9.45 20.88
C GLY A 156 -3.11 8.20 20.88
N VAL A 157 -4.37 8.36 20.46
CA VAL A 157 -5.33 7.24 20.35
C VAL A 157 -4.83 6.16 19.39
N ILE A 158 -4.34 6.57 18.22
CA ILE A 158 -3.80 5.63 17.22
C ILE A 158 -2.57 4.90 17.78
N THR A 159 -1.70 5.62 18.50
CA THR A 159 -0.51 5.04 19.13
C THR A 159 -0.89 3.96 20.14
N ILE A 160 -1.82 4.26 21.04
CA ILE A 160 -2.31 3.31 22.05
C ILE A 160 -2.96 2.09 21.37
N ALA A 161 -3.86 2.32 20.40
CA ALA A 161 -4.53 1.25 19.67
C ALA A 161 -3.53 0.33 18.96
N THR A 162 -2.49 0.90 18.36
CA THR A 162 -1.44 0.13 17.69
C THR A 162 -0.63 -0.69 18.68
N LEU A 163 -0.24 -0.11 19.81
CA LEU A 163 0.47 -0.83 20.88
C LEU A 163 -0.32 -2.04 21.38
N LEU A 164 -1.63 -1.87 21.66
CA LEU A 164 -2.49 -2.96 22.13
C LEU A 164 -2.56 -4.15 21.16
N ILE A 165 -2.47 -3.87 19.84
CA ILE A 165 -2.50 -4.93 18.83
C ILE A 165 -1.14 -5.60 18.66
N ILE A 166 -0.06 -4.83 18.65
CA ILE A 166 1.30 -5.36 18.56
C ILE A 166 1.58 -6.36 19.68
N PHE A 167 1.07 -6.11 20.88
CA PHE A 167 1.17 -7.06 21.99
C PHE A 167 0.42 -8.39 21.73
N GLY A 168 -0.54 -8.42 20.80
CA GLY A 168 -1.29 -9.62 20.39
C GLY A 168 -0.59 -10.54 19.38
N GLY A 169 0.56 -10.11 18.82
CA GLY A 169 1.37 -10.87 17.87
C GLY A 169 0.89 -10.83 16.41
N VAL A 170 1.80 -11.19 15.49
CA VAL A 170 1.64 -11.10 14.02
C VAL A 170 0.42 -11.87 13.49
N GLN A 171 0.12 -13.03 14.05
CA GLN A 171 -1.00 -13.87 13.58
C GLN A 171 -2.36 -13.20 13.83
N ARG A 172 -2.52 -12.48 14.95
CA ARG A 172 -3.74 -11.74 15.25
C ARG A 172 -3.93 -10.58 14.29
N ILE A 173 -2.84 -9.88 13.99
CA ILE A 173 -2.80 -8.77 13.04
C ILE A 173 -3.21 -9.25 11.64
N ALA A 174 -2.57 -10.31 11.14
CA ALA A 174 -2.87 -10.88 9.84
C ALA A 174 -4.34 -11.32 9.72
N LYS A 175 -4.90 -11.92 10.77
CA LYS A 175 -6.29 -12.36 10.80
C LYS A 175 -7.27 -11.18 10.74
N VAL A 176 -7.02 -10.14 11.53
CA VAL A 176 -7.87 -8.93 11.56
C VAL A 176 -7.80 -8.19 10.22
N SER A 177 -6.59 -7.98 9.70
CA SER A 177 -6.38 -7.28 8.42
C SER A 177 -6.98 -8.04 7.23
N SER A 178 -6.88 -9.37 7.21
CA SER A 178 -7.43 -10.18 6.11
C SER A 178 -8.96 -10.15 6.01
N ILE A 179 -9.66 -9.70 7.06
CA ILE A 179 -11.11 -9.54 7.08
C ILE A 179 -11.50 -8.08 6.83
N ILE A 180 -10.92 -7.15 7.59
CA ILE A 180 -11.32 -5.74 7.56
C ILE A 180 -11.00 -5.08 6.21
N VAL A 181 -9.80 -5.31 5.67
CA VAL A 181 -9.37 -4.59 4.47
C VAL A 181 -10.16 -4.96 3.21
N PRO A 182 -10.44 -6.24 2.91
CA PRO A 182 -11.32 -6.56 1.79
C PRO A 182 -12.73 -5.97 1.93
N ILE A 183 -13.31 -5.96 3.14
CA ILE A 183 -14.63 -5.37 3.38
C ILE A 183 -14.60 -3.88 3.10
N MET A 184 -13.60 -3.16 3.62
CA MET A 184 -13.46 -1.72 3.40
C MET A 184 -13.16 -1.38 1.95
N ALA A 185 -12.28 -2.15 1.28
CA ALA A 185 -11.98 -1.95 -0.13
C ALA A 185 -13.21 -2.19 -1.03
N LEU A 186 -13.97 -3.23 -0.75
CA LEU A 186 -15.22 -3.51 -1.48
C LEU A 186 -16.27 -2.42 -1.22
N GLY A 187 -16.40 -1.96 0.04
CA GLY A 187 -17.30 -0.85 0.39
C GLY A 187 -16.90 0.45 -0.34
N TYR A 188 -15.61 0.75 -0.41
CA TYR A 188 -15.11 1.91 -1.15
C TYR A 188 -15.35 1.81 -2.65
N ILE A 189 -15.09 0.64 -3.24
CA ILE A 189 -15.35 0.38 -4.67
C ILE A 189 -16.87 0.48 -4.95
N ALA A 190 -17.71 -0.09 -4.09
CA ALA A 190 -19.16 -0.02 -4.26
C ALA A 190 -19.66 1.42 -4.22
N LEU A 191 -19.19 2.23 -3.28
CA LEU A 191 -19.51 3.65 -3.22
C LEU A 191 -19.07 4.40 -4.47
N ALA A 192 -17.85 4.16 -4.95
CA ALA A 192 -17.35 4.77 -6.17
C ALA A 192 -18.18 4.35 -7.39
N LEU A 193 -18.58 3.08 -7.49
CA LEU A 193 -19.44 2.60 -8.58
C LEU A 193 -20.83 3.26 -8.54
N ILE A 194 -21.39 3.51 -7.36
CA ILE A 194 -22.65 4.26 -7.21
C ILE A 194 -22.47 5.68 -7.75
N ILE A 195 -21.40 6.38 -7.37
CA ILE A 195 -21.10 7.75 -7.84
C ILE A 195 -20.91 7.75 -9.37
N VAL A 196 -20.17 6.78 -9.92
CA VAL A 196 -20.00 6.63 -11.39
C VAL A 196 -21.34 6.37 -12.06
N ALA A 197 -22.22 5.55 -11.47
CA ALA A 197 -23.53 5.24 -12.03
C ALA A 197 -24.46 6.47 -12.05
N ILE A 198 -24.40 7.30 -11.01
CA ILE A 198 -25.14 8.57 -10.93
C ILE A 198 -24.64 9.55 -12.00
N ASN A 199 -23.32 9.63 -12.19
CA ASN A 199 -22.67 10.56 -13.12
C ASN A 199 -22.26 9.88 -14.45
N ILE A 200 -22.98 8.84 -14.88
CA ILE A 200 -22.59 8.01 -16.04
C ILE A 200 -22.52 8.82 -17.34
N THR A 201 -23.32 9.86 -17.47
CA THR A 201 -23.33 10.75 -18.64
C THR A 201 -22.07 11.61 -18.74
N GLU A 202 -21.42 11.90 -17.64
CA GLU A 202 -20.17 12.69 -17.57
C GLU A 202 -18.91 11.84 -17.75
N LEU A 203 -19.03 10.52 -17.60
CA LEU A 203 -17.89 9.59 -17.65
C LEU A 203 -17.04 9.75 -18.93
N PRO A 204 -17.62 9.87 -20.16
CA PRO A 204 -16.83 10.08 -21.37
C PRO A 204 -16.05 11.42 -21.34
N ALA A 205 -16.65 12.48 -20.77
CA ALA A 205 -16.01 13.78 -20.63
C ALA A 205 -14.83 13.71 -19.65
N VAL A 206 -14.97 13.04 -18.52
CA VAL A 206 -13.90 12.83 -17.54
C VAL A 206 -12.75 12.00 -18.12
N ILE A 207 -13.04 10.93 -18.86
CA ILE A 207 -12.00 10.14 -19.54
C ILE A 207 -11.26 10.99 -20.57
N LYS A 208 -11.98 11.78 -21.37
CA LYS A 208 -11.39 12.72 -22.32
C LYS A 208 -10.53 13.76 -21.63
N LEU A 209 -10.97 14.28 -20.48
CA LEU A 209 -10.23 15.22 -19.64
C LEU A 209 -8.89 14.59 -19.17
N ILE A 210 -8.92 13.38 -18.62
CA ILE A 210 -7.72 12.66 -18.18
C ILE A 210 -6.72 12.49 -19.33
N VAL A 211 -7.18 12.00 -20.47
CA VAL A 211 -6.31 11.74 -21.63
C VAL A 211 -5.78 13.04 -22.23
N SER A 212 -6.62 14.07 -22.42
CA SER A 212 -6.18 15.34 -23.00
C SER A 212 -5.16 16.07 -22.15
N HIS A 213 -5.29 16.03 -20.81
CA HIS A 213 -4.33 16.65 -19.89
C HIS A 213 -3.05 15.83 -19.76
N ALA A 214 -3.09 14.52 -19.98
CA ALA A 214 -1.89 13.67 -19.95
C ALA A 214 -0.88 14.02 -21.05
N PHE A 215 -1.38 14.49 -22.23
CA PHE A 215 -0.54 14.81 -23.38
C PHE A 215 -0.44 16.32 -23.66
N GLY A 216 -1.00 17.17 -22.81
CA GLY A 216 -0.85 18.63 -22.88
C GLY A 216 -1.55 19.30 -24.06
N TRP A 217 -2.51 18.64 -24.71
CA TRP A 217 -3.21 19.20 -25.89
C TRP A 217 -3.96 20.50 -25.60
N GLN A 218 -4.23 20.83 -24.34
CA GLN A 218 -4.89 22.08 -23.94
C GLN A 218 -3.94 23.04 -23.20
N GLN A 219 -2.73 22.61 -22.85
CA GLN A 219 -1.74 23.42 -22.15
C GLN A 219 -0.53 23.65 -23.06
N ALA A 220 -0.63 24.63 -23.94
CA ALA A 220 0.37 24.97 -24.96
C ALA A 220 1.73 25.46 -24.41
N LEU A 221 1.97 25.44 -23.11
CA LEU A 221 3.20 25.90 -22.45
C LEU A 221 3.76 24.84 -21.51
N GLY A 222 4.58 24.02 -22.02
CA GLY A 222 5.77 23.25 -21.58
C GLY A 222 5.85 22.63 -20.17
N GLY A 223 5.17 23.07 -19.16
CA GLY A 223 5.34 22.58 -17.79
C GLY A 223 4.36 21.49 -17.36
N GLY A 224 3.13 21.56 -17.82
CA GLY A 224 2.02 20.74 -17.32
C GLY A 224 2.17 19.23 -17.55
N VAL A 225 2.64 18.80 -18.74
CA VAL A 225 2.81 17.37 -19.07
C VAL A 225 3.89 16.72 -18.21
N GLY A 226 5.02 17.42 -18.02
CA GLY A 226 6.12 16.91 -17.18
C GLY A 226 5.70 16.74 -15.72
N ILE A 227 4.91 17.67 -15.19
CA ILE A 227 4.39 17.59 -13.81
C ILE A 227 3.37 16.45 -13.71
N ALA A 228 2.44 16.33 -14.66
CA ALA A 228 1.46 15.24 -14.69
C ALA A 228 2.14 13.86 -14.75
N LEU A 229 3.13 13.70 -15.64
CA LEU A 229 3.93 12.49 -15.75
C LEU A 229 4.66 12.18 -14.43
N MET A 230 5.36 13.16 -13.86
CA MET A 230 6.13 12.99 -12.64
C MET A 230 5.23 12.64 -11.46
N GLN A 231 4.12 13.34 -11.28
CA GLN A 231 3.18 13.07 -10.19
C GLN A 231 2.47 11.72 -10.39
N GLY A 232 2.05 11.40 -11.60
CA GLY A 232 1.46 10.10 -11.92
C GLY A 232 2.38 8.94 -11.59
N ILE A 233 3.65 9.01 -12.01
CA ILE A 233 4.66 7.99 -11.70
C ILE A 233 4.90 7.89 -10.20
N LYS A 234 5.19 9.02 -9.52
CA LYS A 234 5.48 9.05 -8.08
C LYS A 234 4.34 8.48 -7.25
N ARG A 235 3.11 8.93 -7.51
CA ARG A 235 1.93 8.52 -6.73
C ARG A 235 1.43 7.13 -7.09
N GLY A 236 1.56 6.72 -8.35
CA GLY A 236 1.28 5.36 -8.78
C GLY A 236 2.19 4.33 -8.11
N LEU A 237 3.50 4.55 -8.14
CA LEU A 237 4.48 3.67 -7.46
C LEU A 237 4.32 3.70 -5.93
N PHE A 238 4.03 4.86 -5.35
CA PHE A 238 3.77 4.97 -3.91
C PHE A 238 2.53 4.16 -3.49
N SER A 239 1.48 4.12 -4.31
CA SER A 239 0.27 3.37 -4.04
C SER A 239 0.48 1.86 -4.17
N ASN A 240 0.96 1.40 -5.32
CA ASN A 240 1.02 -0.04 -5.61
C ASN A 240 2.28 -0.75 -5.09
N GLU A 241 3.27 -0.01 -4.61
CA GLU A 241 4.53 -0.51 -4.03
C GLU A 241 5.32 -1.48 -4.94
N ALA A 242 5.03 -1.51 -6.24
CA ALA A 242 5.70 -2.40 -7.16
C ALA A 242 7.18 -2.01 -7.34
N GLY A 243 8.07 -2.98 -7.20
CA GLY A 243 9.52 -2.76 -7.26
C GLY A 243 10.14 -2.22 -5.97
N MET A 244 9.33 -1.92 -4.93
CA MET A 244 9.84 -1.43 -3.63
C MET A 244 10.30 -2.56 -2.70
N GLY A 245 9.94 -3.81 -3.01
CA GLY A 245 10.35 -4.98 -2.23
C GLY A 245 9.45 -5.32 -1.03
N SER A 246 8.39 -4.56 -0.76
CA SER A 246 7.42 -4.86 0.31
C SER A 246 6.55 -6.08 -0.04
N ALA A 247 5.92 -6.05 -1.21
CA ALA A 247 5.06 -7.13 -1.68
C ALA A 247 5.75 -8.51 -1.76
N PRO A 248 7.01 -8.64 -2.25
CA PRO A 248 7.70 -9.92 -2.27
C PRO A 248 7.96 -10.52 -0.88
N ASN A 249 8.12 -9.71 0.17
CA ASN A 249 8.23 -10.23 1.53
C ASN A 249 6.96 -10.97 1.95
N VAL A 250 5.79 -10.40 1.63
CA VAL A 250 4.50 -11.04 1.85
C VAL A 250 4.34 -12.28 0.99
N ALA A 251 4.62 -12.13 -0.30
CA ALA A 251 4.51 -13.22 -1.25
C ALA A 251 5.29 -14.46 -0.81
N ALA A 252 6.46 -14.27 -0.17
CA ALA A 252 7.30 -15.36 0.32
C ALA A 252 6.61 -16.20 1.42
N THR A 253 5.76 -15.60 2.25
CA THR A 253 5.10 -16.30 3.38
C THR A 253 4.07 -17.34 2.92
N ALA A 254 3.56 -17.21 1.70
CA ALA A 254 2.55 -18.11 1.18
C ALA A 254 3.09 -19.51 0.87
N HIS A 255 2.29 -20.53 1.18
CA HIS A 255 2.52 -21.88 0.74
C HIS A 255 1.84 -22.12 -0.61
N VAL A 256 2.63 -22.30 -1.65
CA VAL A 256 2.14 -22.52 -3.02
C VAL A 256 2.91 -23.66 -3.69
N THR A 257 2.24 -24.34 -4.59
CA THR A 257 2.83 -25.47 -5.33
C THR A 257 3.85 -25.03 -6.38
N HIS A 258 3.82 -23.76 -6.82
CA HIS A 258 4.77 -23.22 -7.80
C HIS A 258 5.01 -21.72 -7.56
N PRO A 259 6.27 -21.24 -7.57
CA PRO A 259 6.62 -19.83 -7.30
C PRO A 259 5.88 -18.81 -8.17
N VAL A 260 5.64 -19.11 -9.44
CA VAL A 260 4.94 -18.24 -10.40
C VAL A 260 3.51 -17.89 -9.95
N LYS A 261 2.84 -18.78 -9.20
CA LYS A 261 1.48 -18.49 -8.69
C LYS A 261 1.44 -17.22 -7.86
N GLN A 262 2.42 -17.02 -6.97
CA GLN A 262 2.50 -15.78 -6.20
C GLN A 262 2.90 -14.58 -7.05
N GLY A 263 3.75 -14.76 -8.05
CA GLY A 263 4.01 -13.70 -9.03
C GLY A 263 2.74 -13.19 -9.70
N LEU A 264 1.89 -14.10 -10.16
CA LEU A 264 0.60 -13.77 -10.80
C LEU A 264 -0.37 -13.10 -9.81
N ILE A 265 -0.48 -13.61 -8.59
CA ILE A 265 -1.34 -13.04 -7.55
C ILE A 265 -0.90 -11.62 -7.17
N GLN A 266 0.39 -11.37 -7.05
CA GLN A 266 0.90 -10.03 -6.74
C GLN A 266 0.76 -9.04 -7.89
N THR A 267 0.80 -9.53 -9.13
CA THR A 267 0.44 -8.75 -10.33
C THR A 267 -1.01 -8.28 -10.28
N LEU A 268 -1.93 -9.20 -9.95
CA LEU A 268 -3.34 -8.86 -9.74
C LEU A 268 -3.52 -7.82 -8.62
N GLY A 269 -2.69 -7.90 -7.57
CA GLY A 269 -2.67 -6.92 -6.49
C GLY A 269 -2.35 -5.50 -6.97
N VAL A 270 -1.38 -5.32 -7.88
CA VAL A 270 -1.07 -4.02 -8.49
C VAL A 270 -2.25 -3.49 -9.31
N PHE A 271 -2.90 -4.36 -10.08
CA PHE A 271 -4.08 -3.97 -10.86
C PHE A 271 -5.24 -3.56 -9.96
N THR A 272 -5.54 -4.34 -8.93
CA THR A 272 -6.61 -4.02 -7.97
C THR A 272 -6.35 -2.69 -7.27
N ASP A 273 -5.12 -2.46 -6.82
CA ASP A 273 -4.75 -1.22 -6.15
C ASP A 273 -4.87 0.00 -7.06
N THR A 274 -4.18 0.00 -8.19
CA THR A 274 -4.03 1.23 -8.98
C THR A 274 -5.09 1.36 -10.07
N LEU A 275 -5.39 0.29 -10.83
CA LEU A 275 -6.37 0.39 -11.91
C LEU A 275 -7.82 0.38 -11.40
N ILE A 276 -8.09 -0.16 -10.19
CA ILE A 276 -9.43 -0.16 -9.63
C ILE A 276 -9.53 0.92 -8.54
N ILE A 277 -8.85 0.75 -7.39
CA ILE A 277 -9.09 1.61 -6.21
C ILE A 277 -8.63 3.04 -6.45
N CYS A 278 -7.44 3.28 -7.04
CA CYS A 278 -7.01 4.65 -7.35
C CYS A 278 -7.89 5.30 -8.43
N THR A 279 -8.39 4.53 -9.41
CA THR A 279 -9.33 5.05 -10.42
C THR A 279 -10.67 5.42 -9.79
N CYS A 280 -11.17 4.66 -8.82
CA CYS A 280 -12.34 5.03 -8.03
C CYS A 280 -12.16 6.40 -7.37
N THR A 281 -11.03 6.62 -6.69
CA THR A 281 -10.73 7.93 -6.08
C THR A 281 -10.64 9.04 -7.12
N ALA A 282 -9.98 8.79 -8.25
CA ALA A 282 -9.86 9.77 -9.32
C ALA A 282 -11.22 10.18 -9.88
N PHE A 283 -12.11 9.24 -10.12
CA PHE A 283 -13.45 9.53 -10.61
C PHE A 283 -14.30 10.29 -9.59
N ILE A 284 -14.25 9.89 -8.30
CA ILE A 284 -14.93 10.62 -7.23
C ILE A 284 -14.49 12.09 -7.21
N ILE A 285 -13.19 12.37 -7.31
CA ILE A 285 -12.66 13.74 -7.31
C ILE A 285 -13.07 14.50 -8.56
N LEU A 286 -13.00 13.87 -9.74
CA LEU A 286 -13.26 14.54 -11.01
C LEU A 286 -14.75 14.75 -11.31
N PHE A 287 -15.65 13.94 -10.75
CA PHE A 287 -17.11 14.17 -10.83
C PHE A 287 -17.59 15.23 -9.85
N SER A 288 -16.98 15.32 -8.68
CA SER A 288 -17.45 16.17 -7.57
C SER A 288 -17.44 17.67 -7.82
N GLY A 289 -16.78 18.13 -8.89
CA GLY A 289 -16.59 19.56 -9.15
C GLY A 289 -15.73 20.28 -8.11
N ALA A 290 -15.00 19.55 -7.26
CA ALA A 290 -14.10 20.13 -6.27
C ALA A 290 -13.01 20.98 -6.95
N PRO A 291 -12.66 22.16 -6.40
CA PRO A 291 -11.66 23.03 -7.00
C PRO A 291 -10.29 22.36 -7.04
N LEU A 292 -9.66 22.35 -8.23
CA LEU A 292 -8.33 21.76 -8.46
C LEU A 292 -7.25 22.84 -8.54
N ASP A 293 -7.45 23.95 -7.82
CA ASP A 293 -6.56 25.14 -7.77
C ASP A 293 -5.38 25.01 -6.80
N GLY A 294 -5.26 23.85 -6.13
CA GLY A 294 -4.23 23.62 -5.13
C GLY A 294 -4.55 24.15 -3.73
N SER A 295 -5.70 24.81 -3.53
CA SER A 295 -6.16 25.29 -2.23
C SER A 295 -6.42 24.15 -1.25
N THR A 296 -6.91 23.04 -1.78
CA THR A 296 -7.16 21.79 -1.03
C THR A 296 -6.32 20.66 -1.60
N ASN A 297 -5.66 19.88 -0.76
CA ASN A 297 -4.73 18.86 -1.19
C ASN A 297 -4.83 17.59 -0.34
N GLY A 298 -4.28 16.50 -0.87
CA GLY A 298 -4.20 15.24 -0.15
C GLY A 298 -5.59 14.69 0.23
N VAL A 299 -5.71 14.21 1.46
CA VAL A 299 -6.94 13.56 1.94
C VAL A 299 -8.12 14.52 2.01
N GLN A 300 -7.89 15.79 2.30
CA GLN A 300 -8.94 16.80 2.41
C GLN A 300 -9.68 16.99 1.08
N LEU A 301 -8.97 16.93 -0.05
CA LEU A 301 -9.59 16.99 -1.38
C LEU A 301 -10.52 15.77 -1.61
N THR A 302 -10.11 14.57 -1.22
CA THR A 302 -10.96 13.38 -1.32
C THR A 302 -12.18 13.47 -0.41
N GLN A 303 -12.02 14.02 0.81
CA GLN A 303 -13.12 14.24 1.73
C GLN A 303 -14.10 15.28 1.20
N GLN A 304 -13.60 16.39 0.67
CA GLN A 304 -14.42 17.42 0.04
C GLN A 304 -15.17 16.86 -1.17
N ALA A 305 -14.49 16.11 -2.03
CA ALA A 305 -15.10 15.49 -3.18
C ALA A 305 -16.27 14.57 -2.78
N LEU A 306 -16.07 13.69 -1.82
CA LEU A 306 -17.14 12.84 -1.32
C LEU A 306 -18.23 13.61 -0.58
N THR A 307 -17.89 14.71 0.10
CA THR A 307 -18.90 15.58 0.72
C THR A 307 -19.78 16.24 -0.32
N ASN A 308 -19.23 16.65 -1.46
CA ASN A 308 -20.00 17.21 -2.57
C ASN A 308 -20.98 16.19 -3.18
N GLU A 309 -20.59 14.91 -3.24
CA GLU A 309 -21.39 13.83 -3.85
C GLU A 309 -22.48 13.25 -2.91
N ILE A 310 -22.15 13.04 -1.65
CA ILE A 310 -23.03 12.31 -0.69
C ILE A 310 -23.25 13.05 0.65
N GLY A 311 -22.88 14.33 0.72
CA GLY A 311 -23.00 15.15 1.92
C GLY A 311 -21.94 14.83 2.98
N SER A 312 -22.12 15.33 4.21
CA SER A 312 -21.16 15.21 5.31
C SER A 312 -20.75 13.76 5.66
N ALA A 313 -21.61 12.79 5.35
CA ALA A 313 -21.29 11.37 5.51
C ALA A 313 -20.05 10.96 4.69
N GLY A 314 -19.76 11.64 3.57
CA GLY A 314 -18.60 11.38 2.74
C GLY A 314 -17.27 11.62 3.45
N SER A 315 -17.14 12.75 4.14
CA SER A 315 -15.93 13.08 4.91
C SER A 315 -15.69 12.09 6.05
N ILE A 316 -16.75 11.72 6.77
CA ILE A 316 -16.71 10.73 7.85
C ILE A 316 -16.30 9.36 7.31
N PHE A 317 -16.89 8.94 6.18
CA PHE A 317 -16.56 7.66 5.54
C PHE A 317 -15.06 7.58 5.18
N VAL A 318 -14.49 8.64 4.58
CA VAL A 318 -13.05 8.68 4.26
C VAL A 318 -12.19 8.56 5.52
N ALA A 319 -12.52 9.28 6.58
CA ALA A 319 -11.76 9.23 7.84
C ALA A 319 -11.78 7.81 8.43
N ILE A 320 -12.93 7.16 8.47
CA ILE A 320 -13.10 5.78 8.97
C ILE A 320 -12.38 4.79 8.05
N ALA A 321 -12.53 4.91 6.73
CA ALA A 321 -11.85 4.05 5.77
C ALA A 321 -10.33 4.14 5.91
N LEU A 322 -9.80 5.35 6.00
CA LEU A 322 -8.38 5.58 6.23
C LEU A 322 -7.90 5.01 7.56
N PHE A 323 -8.69 5.12 8.63
CA PHE A 323 -8.35 4.51 9.91
C PHE A 323 -8.11 3.01 9.75
N PHE A 324 -9.05 2.29 9.14
CA PHE A 324 -8.91 0.85 8.95
C PHE A 324 -7.78 0.47 7.98
N PHE A 325 -7.61 1.21 6.89
CA PHE A 325 -6.52 0.97 5.95
C PHE A 325 -5.15 1.26 6.57
N ALA A 326 -4.97 2.42 7.18
CA ALA A 326 -3.71 2.80 7.81
C ALA A 326 -3.36 1.88 8.99
N PHE A 327 -4.37 1.52 9.77
CA PHE A 327 -4.24 0.62 10.90
C PHE A 327 -3.84 -0.80 10.47
N SER A 328 -4.45 -1.34 9.41
CA SER A 328 -4.11 -2.64 8.86
C SER A 328 -2.70 -2.68 8.29
N ARG A 329 -2.32 -1.67 7.51
CA ARG A 329 -0.99 -1.56 6.90
C ARG A 329 0.13 -1.41 7.93
N ARG A 330 -0.08 -0.60 8.96
CA ARG A 330 0.87 -0.34 10.03
C ARG A 330 1.29 -1.60 10.78
N ASN A 331 0.31 -2.45 11.06
CA ASN A 331 0.51 -3.70 11.76
C ASN A 331 1.16 -4.79 10.89
N PHE A 332 1.16 -4.61 9.57
CA PHE A 332 1.69 -5.57 8.61
C PHE A 332 3.22 -5.66 8.65
N PHE A 333 3.90 -4.53 8.82
CA PHE A 333 5.35 -4.48 8.92
C PHE A 333 5.82 -4.74 10.36
N ASP A 334 5.47 -5.91 10.90
CA ASP A 334 6.13 -6.37 12.11
C ASP A 334 7.61 -6.65 11.79
N LEU A 335 8.43 -5.67 12.14
CA LEU A 335 9.87 -5.61 11.91
C LEU A 335 10.65 -6.79 12.52
N ARG A 336 9.99 -7.62 13.33
CA ARG A 336 10.62 -8.67 14.13
C ARG A 336 11.13 -9.83 13.32
N GLU A 337 10.49 -10.20 12.20
CA GLU A 337 10.83 -11.48 11.58
C GLU A 337 11.55 -11.38 10.25
N VAL A 338 11.31 -10.34 9.44
CA VAL A 338 11.71 -10.38 8.04
C VAL A 338 13.01 -9.66 7.74
N HIS A 339 13.28 -8.52 8.38
CA HIS A 339 14.38 -7.64 7.96
C HIS A 339 15.53 -7.58 8.96
N PHE A 340 15.22 -7.53 10.26
CA PHE A 340 16.27 -7.39 11.27
C PHE A 340 17.23 -8.57 11.35
N LYS A 341 16.78 -9.79 11.07
CA LYS A 341 17.63 -11.00 11.08
C LYS A 341 18.66 -11.01 9.95
N GLU A 342 18.49 -10.19 8.91
CA GLU A 342 19.47 -10.06 7.83
C GLU A 342 20.60 -9.07 8.15
N ILE A 343 20.43 -8.23 9.17
CA ILE A 343 21.49 -7.34 9.68
C ILE A 343 22.37 -8.14 10.66
N PRO A 344 23.67 -8.36 10.38
CA PRO A 344 24.50 -9.27 11.18
C PRO A 344 24.53 -8.96 12.67
N ALA A 345 24.59 -7.68 13.05
CA ALA A 345 24.58 -7.25 14.45
C ALA A 345 23.26 -7.59 15.16
N ILE A 346 22.13 -7.39 14.46
CA ILE A 346 20.79 -7.64 15.01
C ILE A 346 20.49 -9.14 15.02
N ARG A 347 20.98 -9.90 14.02
CA ARG A 347 20.89 -11.35 14.04
C ARG A 347 21.61 -11.94 15.24
N LYS A 348 22.83 -11.48 15.53
CA LYS A 348 23.57 -11.89 16.71
C LYS A 348 22.79 -11.57 18.00
N LEU A 349 22.17 -10.39 18.09
CA LEU A 349 21.34 -10.02 19.23
C LEU A 349 20.10 -10.92 19.35
N SER A 350 19.44 -11.28 18.24
CA SER A 350 18.27 -12.16 18.24
C SER A 350 18.60 -13.59 18.65
N GLU A 351 19.80 -14.06 18.38
CA GLU A 351 20.30 -15.38 18.75
C GLU A 351 20.78 -15.44 20.21
N THR A 352 21.46 -14.36 20.68
CA THR A 352 22.06 -14.33 22.03
C THR A 352 21.11 -13.79 23.10
N SER A 353 20.17 -12.95 22.76
CA SER A 353 19.24 -12.32 23.71
C SER A 353 17.87 -12.02 23.04
N PRO A 354 17.03 -13.05 22.85
CA PRO A 354 15.74 -12.91 22.17
C PRO A 354 14.82 -11.85 22.80
N GLU A 355 14.83 -11.72 24.13
CA GLU A 355 14.02 -10.73 24.85
C GLU A 355 14.45 -9.29 24.57
N ARG A 356 15.76 -9.03 24.51
CA ARG A 356 16.29 -7.70 24.14
C ARG A 356 15.99 -7.34 22.70
N PHE A 357 16.04 -8.33 21.82
CA PHE A 357 15.64 -8.16 20.42
C PHE A 357 14.16 -7.77 20.30
N LEU A 358 13.28 -8.45 21.03
CA LEU A 358 11.85 -8.13 21.07
C LEU A 358 11.59 -6.73 21.67
N THR A 359 12.36 -6.37 22.72
CA THR A 359 12.25 -5.04 23.34
C THR A 359 12.72 -3.94 22.40
N LEU A 360 13.81 -4.14 21.66
CA LEU A 360 14.30 -3.17 20.66
C LEU A 360 13.26 -2.95 19.54
N GLY A 361 12.64 -4.00 19.03
CA GLY A 361 11.58 -3.89 18.03
C GLY A 361 10.40 -3.04 18.54
N ARG A 362 9.93 -3.34 19.77
CA ARG A 362 8.84 -2.57 20.41
C ARG A 362 9.21 -1.11 20.66
N PHE A 363 10.45 -0.85 21.08
CA PHE A 363 10.95 0.50 21.31
C PHE A 363 11.03 1.31 20.03
N LEU A 364 11.50 0.73 18.92
CA LEU A 364 11.55 1.38 17.62
C LEU A 364 10.14 1.71 17.11
N GLU A 365 9.18 0.82 17.28
CA GLU A 365 7.78 1.06 16.93
C GLU A 365 7.16 2.20 17.77
N PHE A 366 7.43 2.22 19.08
CA PHE A 366 6.98 3.30 19.97
C PHE A 366 7.60 4.65 19.61
N PHE A 367 8.91 4.69 19.40
CA PHE A 367 9.64 5.91 19.03
C PHE A 367 9.17 6.48 17.69
N GLN A 368 8.93 5.62 16.73
CA GLN A 368 8.38 5.92 15.42
C GLN A 368 6.99 6.57 15.48
N GLN A 369 6.14 6.09 16.38
CA GLN A 369 4.80 6.65 16.58
C GLN A 369 4.84 8.01 17.28
N SER A 370 5.76 8.16 18.23
CA SER A 370 5.97 9.43 18.94
C SER A 370 6.48 10.52 18.00
N ILE A 371 7.40 10.21 17.07
CA ILE A 371 7.88 11.17 16.06
C ILE A 371 6.75 11.62 15.14
N ALA A 372 5.88 10.72 14.68
CA ALA A 372 4.75 11.06 13.82
C ALA A 372 3.75 12.01 14.52
N CYS A 373 3.61 11.89 15.84
CA CYS A 373 2.83 12.80 16.67
C CYS A 373 3.57 14.15 16.88
N CYS A 374 4.88 14.12 17.08
CA CYS A 374 5.68 15.33 17.38
C CYS A 374 5.97 16.22 16.15
N GLN A 375 5.93 15.70 14.92
CA GLN A 375 6.23 16.48 13.71
C GLN A 375 5.29 17.67 13.48
N LYS A 376 4.07 17.67 14.06
CA LYS A 376 3.14 18.78 13.96
C LYS A 376 3.08 19.69 15.20
N ILE A 377 3.71 19.30 16.31
CA ILE A 377 3.85 20.17 17.51
C ILE A 377 4.98 21.21 17.31
N GLY A 378 5.63 21.25 16.13
CA GLY A 378 6.68 22.23 15.84
C GLY A 378 8.01 21.97 16.55
N LEU A 379 8.22 20.78 17.09
CA LEU A 379 9.44 20.42 17.83
C LEU A 379 10.54 19.78 16.96
N VAL A 380 10.25 19.47 15.69
CA VAL A 380 11.25 18.99 14.72
C VAL A 380 10.98 19.67 13.38
N HIS A 381 11.82 20.64 13.03
CA HIS A 381 11.92 21.24 11.69
C HIS A 381 12.76 20.35 10.79
#